data_b92c6eeddd00610b9041e598299392c2
#
_entry.id   b92c6eeddd00610b9041e598299392c2
#
_cell.length_a   1.000
_cell.length_b   1.000
_cell.length_c   1.000
_cell.angle_alpha   90.00
_cell.angle_beta   90.00
_cell.angle_gamma   90.00
#
_symmetry.space_group_name_H-M   'P 1'
#
loop_
_entity.id
_entity.type
_entity.pdbx_description
1 polymer ?
#
loop_
_entity_poly.entity_id
_entity_poly.type
_entity_poly.pdbx_seq_one_letter_code
_entity_poly.pdbx_strand_id
1 'polypeptide(L)'
;MDATRFYAHGKLMLTGEYAVLDGAKALAIPTRFGQRLEISDSGKTSHQIDWQSYNSENELWLQAKLPNSDIESQEIARLQQILRAVDDLNPSVFCQKNISFKTFLEFPQNWGLGTSSTLVSLLAQWANIDPYELLDKTFGGSGYDIACATANEPIIYQNLNDQIQIENCKLSAQWTDHTYFVYLNQKKN
;
A
#
# COMPACT_ATOMS: atom_id res chain seq x y z
N MET A 1 -11.12 -7.50 -21.99
CA MET A 1 -11.87 -7.29 -20.76
C MET A 1 -11.35 -6.04 -20.10
N ASP A 2 -12.22 -5.19 -19.60
CA ASP A 2 -11.80 -3.97 -18.93
C ASP A 2 -11.10 -4.31 -17.61
N ALA A 3 -9.96 -3.66 -17.35
CA ALA A 3 -9.24 -3.84 -16.11
C ALA A 3 -9.94 -3.10 -14.97
N THR A 4 -10.12 -3.76 -13.82
CA THR A 4 -10.54 -3.11 -12.60
C THR A 4 -9.38 -2.32 -12.03
N ARG A 5 -9.65 -1.09 -11.54
CA ARG A 5 -8.62 -0.17 -11.05
C ARG A 5 -8.87 0.22 -9.61
N PHE A 6 -7.80 0.25 -8.83
CA PHE A 6 -7.77 0.72 -7.45
C PHE A 6 -6.67 1.75 -7.29
N TYR A 7 -6.84 2.63 -6.31
CA TYR A 7 -5.86 3.67 -6.00
C TYR A 7 -5.66 3.77 -4.48
N ALA A 8 -4.42 4.02 -4.08
CA ALA A 8 -4.05 4.28 -2.69
C ALA A 8 -3.07 5.46 -2.63
N HIS A 9 -3.37 6.43 -1.77
CA HIS A 9 -2.49 7.58 -1.53
C HIS A 9 -1.21 7.17 -0.81
N GLY A 10 -0.09 7.78 -1.16
CA GLY A 10 1.08 7.77 -0.29
C GLY A 10 0.81 8.57 0.99
N LYS A 11 1.74 8.53 1.92
CA LYS A 11 1.59 9.15 3.23
C LYS A 11 2.78 10.01 3.62
N LEU A 12 2.52 11.04 4.40
CA LEU A 12 3.53 11.82 5.11
C LEU A 12 3.09 12.02 6.55
N MET A 13 3.88 11.53 7.51
CA MET A 13 3.63 11.82 8.92
C MET A 13 4.28 13.16 9.28
N LEU A 14 3.52 14.04 9.89
CA LEU A 14 4.00 15.35 10.37
C LEU A 14 4.42 15.31 11.83
N THR A 15 3.66 14.61 12.66
CA THR A 15 3.93 14.47 14.09
C THR A 15 3.56 13.07 14.56
N GLY A 16 4.15 12.63 15.66
CA GLY A 16 3.83 11.33 16.27
C GLY A 16 4.76 10.19 15.85
N GLU A 17 5.87 10.48 15.15
CA GLU A 17 6.86 9.48 14.75
C GLU A 17 7.32 8.66 15.98
N TYR A 18 7.35 7.33 15.83
CA TYR A 18 7.54 6.33 16.88
C TYR A 18 6.49 6.34 18.01
N ALA A 19 6.09 7.50 18.53
CA ALA A 19 5.11 7.60 19.61
C ALA A 19 3.73 7.03 19.24
N VAL A 20 3.38 7.02 17.96
CA VAL A 20 2.15 6.38 17.45
C VAL A 20 2.12 4.88 17.72
N LEU A 21 3.26 4.21 17.83
CA LEU A 21 3.35 2.79 18.19
C LEU A 21 2.93 2.54 19.64
N ASP A 22 3.10 3.55 20.51
CA ASP A 22 2.71 3.53 21.92
C ASP A 22 1.32 4.17 22.15
N GLY A 23 0.54 4.34 21.08
CA GLY A 23 -0.83 4.85 21.16
C GLY A 23 -0.95 6.38 21.21
N ALA A 24 0.11 7.13 20.96
CA ALA A 24 0.01 8.59 20.84
C ALA A 24 -0.72 8.99 19.56
N LYS A 25 -1.35 10.17 19.57
CA LYS A 25 -1.94 10.76 18.37
C LYS A 25 -0.85 11.15 17.36
N ALA A 26 -1.07 10.81 16.10
CA ALA A 26 -0.23 11.19 14.99
C ALA A 26 -1.01 12.06 13.99
N LEU A 27 -0.39 13.10 13.46
CA LEU A 27 -0.91 13.88 12.34
C LEU A 27 -0.24 13.39 11.07
N ALA A 28 -1.04 12.89 10.15
CA ALA A 28 -0.58 12.35 8.88
C ALA A 28 -1.35 12.95 7.71
N ILE A 29 -0.68 13.06 6.57
CA ILE A 29 -1.23 13.66 5.35
C ILE A 29 -1.19 12.61 4.24
N PRO A 30 -2.32 12.29 3.59
CA PRO A 30 -2.31 11.57 2.33
C PRO A 30 -1.63 12.43 1.27
N THR A 31 -0.68 11.86 0.54
CA THR A 31 0.03 12.61 -0.49
C THR A 31 -0.77 12.62 -1.80
N ARG A 32 -0.52 13.64 -2.63
CA ARG A 32 -1.08 13.70 -3.99
C ARG A 32 -0.63 12.51 -4.83
N PHE A 33 0.60 12.05 -4.63
CA PHE A 33 1.14 10.88 -5.29
C PHE A 33 0.76 9.61 -4.53
N GLY A 34 0.51 8.55 -5.26
CA GLY A 34 0.11 7.29 -4.70
C GLY A 34 0.58 6.10 -5.53
N GLN A 35 -0.17 5.03 -5.43
CA GLN A 35 0.01 3.83 -6.20
C GLN A 35 -1.31 3.39 -6.81
N ARG A 36 -1.30 2.99 -8.07
CA ARG A 36 -2.44 2.41 -8.77
C ARG A 36 -2.24 0.91 -8.95
N LEU A 37 -3.31 0.15 -8.82
CA LEU A 37 -3.39 -1.27 -9.14
C LEU A 37 -4.41 -1.48 -10.25
N GLU A 38 -3.99 -2.16 -11.31
CA GLU A 38 -4.86 -2.62 -12.40
C GLU A 38 -4.91 -4.14 -12.40
N ILE A 39 -6.11 -4.69 -12.45
CA ILE A 39 -6.34 -6.13 -12.38
C ILE A 39 -7.19 -6.57 -13.56
N SER A 40 -6.74 -7.61 -14.22
CA SER A 40 -7.51 -8.27 -15.29
C SER A 40 -7.50 -9.78 -15.09
N ASP A 41 -8.63 -10.40 -15.42
CA ASP A 41 -8.78 -11.86 -15.45
C ASP A 41 -8.68 -12.33 -16.89
N SER A 42 -7.83 -13.30 -17.18
CA SER A 42 -7.67 -13.85 -18.54
C SER A 42 -8.73 -14.89 -18.90
N GLY A 43 -9.60 -15.26 -17.97
CA GLY A 43 -10.64 -16.28 -18.16
C GLY A 43 -10.09 -17.72 -18.29
N LYS A 44 -8.78 -17.93 -18.10
CA LYS A 44 -8.16 -19.26 -18.09
C LYS A 44 -8.12 -19.80 -16.66
N THR A 45 -8.11 -21.12 -16.51
CA THR A 45 -8.22 -21.82 -15.22
C THR A 45 -6.91 -22.47 -14.75
N SER A 46 -5.76 -21.82 -14.95
CA SER A 46 -4.47 -22.41 -14.59
C SER A 46 -3.90 -21.95 -13.25
N HIS A 47 -4.63 -21.19 -12.44
CA HIS A 47 -4.20 -20.68 -11.13
C HIS A 47 -2.87 -19.91 -11.18
N GLN A 48 -2.63 -19.17 -12.27
CA GLN A 48 -1.42 -18.40 -12.46
C GLN A 48 -1.67 -16.93 -12.14
N ILE A 49 -0.73 -16.32 -11.44
CA ILE A 49 -0.69 -14.89 -11.20
C ILE A 49 0.45 -14.31 -12.02
N ASP A 50 0.11 -13.42 -12.95
CA ASP A 50 1.08 -12.62 -13.68
C ASP A 50 1.20 -11.25 -13.00
N TRP A 51 2.38 -10.96 -12.45
CA TRP A 51 2.64 -9.71 -11.72
C TRP A 51 3.62 -8.81 -12.46
N GLN A 52 3.30 -7.54 -12.57
CA GLN A 52 4.15 -6.49 -13.12
C GLN A 52 4.10 -5.24 -12.23
N SER A 53 5.26 -4.70 -11.87
CA SER A 53 5.35 -3.44 -11.13
C SER A 53 6.15 -2.41 -11.92
N TYR A 54 5.58 -1.22 -12.03
CA TYR A 54 6.16 -0.08 -12.74
C TYR A 54 6.54 1.00 -11.73
N ASN A 55 7.73 1.59 -11.91
CA ASN A 55 8.23 2.70 -11.11
C ASN A 55 7.58 4.04 -11.53
N SER A 56 8.00 5.13 -10.88
CA SER A 56 7.48 6.49 -11.16
C SER A 56 7.83 7.02 -12.56
N GLU A 57 8.73 6.36 -13.28
CA GLU A 57 9.12 6.69 -14.67
C GLU A 57 8.42 5.77 -15.69
N ASN A 58 7.45 4.96 -15.22
CA ASN A 58 6.78 3.92 -16.01
C ASN A 58 7.69 2.81 -16.53
N GLU A 59 8.82 2.59 -15.90
CA GLU A 59 9.70 1.47 -16.21
C GLU A 59 9.31 0.24 -15.43
N LEU A 60 9.31 -0.91 -16.10
CA LEU A 60 9.08 -2.22 -15.47
C LEU A 60 10.30 -2.57 -14.60
N TRP A 61 10.12 -2.64 -13.27
CA TRP A 61 11.20 -2.95 -12.34
C TRP A 61 11.04 -4.31 -11.64
N LEU A 62 9.81 -4.85 -11.58
CA LEU A 62 9.54 -6.17 -11.03
C LEU A 62 8.56 -6.91 -11.91
N GLN A 63 8.89 -8.15 -12.25
CA GLN A 63 8.00 -9.07 -12.97
C GLN A 63 8.10 -10.46 -12.37
N ALA A 64 6.95 -11.11 -12.14
CA ALA A 64 6.89 -12.46 -11.62
C ALA A 64 5.70 -13.23 -12.18
N LYS A 65 5.88 -14.55 -12.36
CA LYS A 65 4.80 -15.50 -12.57
C LYS A 65 4.69 -16.40 -11.36
N LEU A 66 3.57 -16.35 -10.68
CA LEU A 66 3.38 -17.05 -9.41
C LEU A 66 2.36 -18.19 -9.57
N PRO A 67 2.50 -19.29 -8.80
CA PRO A 67 3.42 -19.46 -7.68
C PRO A 67 4.87 -19.81 -8.09
N ASN A 68 5.13 -20.20 -9.33
CA ASN A 68 6.43 -20.65 -9.80
C ASN A 68 7.17 -19.51 -10.49
N SER A 69 7.95 -18.74 -9.73
CA SER A 69 8.85 -17.73 -10.29
C SER A 69 10.26 -18.33 -10.45
N ASP A 70 10.84 -18.22 -11.64
CA ASP A 70 12.23 -18.61 -11.90
C ASP A 70 13.24 -17.61 -11.31
N ILE A 71 12.76 -16.48 -10.79
CA ILE A 71 13.56 -15.40 -10.21
C ILE A 71 13.36 -15.39 -8.70
N GLU A 72 14.43 -15.69 -7.95
CA GLU A 72 14.45 -15.51 -6.50
C GLU A 72 14.99 -14.12 -6.17
N SER A 73 14.14 -13.26 -5.63
CA SER A 73 14.51 -11.96 -5.06
C SER A 73 13.75 -11.70 -3.76
N GLN A 74 14.28 -10.79 -2.94
CA GLN A 74 13.60 -10.42 -1.69
C GLN A 74 12.22 -9.80 -1.96
N GLU A 75 12.09 -9.04 -3.05
CA GLU A 75 10.84 -8.41 -3.47
C GLU A 75 9.80 -9.46 -3.86
N ILE A 76 10.19 -10.48 -4.62
CA ILE A 76 9.30 -11.59 -5.00
C ILE A 76 8.89 -12.41 -3.78
N ALA A 77 9.83 -12.72 -2.88
CA ALA A 77 9.51 -13.44 -1.65
C ALA A 77 8.51 -12.63 -0.79
N ARG A 78 8.71 -11.31 -0.70
CA ARG A 78 7.79 -10.42 0.01
C ARG A 78 6.42 -10.37 -0.66
N LEU A 79 6.38 -10.27 -1.99
CA LEU A 79 5.12 -10.31 -2.74
C LEU A 79 4.36 -11.62 -2.50
N GLN A 80 5.05 -12.76 -2.55
CA GLN A 80 4.45 -14.07 -2.26
C GLN A 80 3.89 -14.14 -0.83
N GLN A 81 4.60 -13.58 0.16
CA GLN A 81 4.11 -13.49 1.53
C GLN A 81 2.78 -12.72 1.61
N ILE A 82 2.71 -11.55 0.94
CA ILE A 82 1.49 -10.74 0.95
C ILE A 82 0.34 -11.48 0.27
N LEU A 83 0.58 -12.09 -0.90
CA LEU A 83 -0.47 -12.80 -1.63
C LEU A 83 -0.96 -14.04 -0.87
N ARG A 84 -0.09 -14.75 -0.14
CA ARG A 84 -0.50 -15.83 0.77
C ARG A 84 -1.39 -15.31 1.90
N ALA A 85 -1.02 -14.17 2.51
CA ALA A 85 -1.86 -13.56 3.54
C ALA A 85 -3.22 -13.12 3.01
N VAL A 86 -3.30 -12.64 1.76
CA VAL A 86 -4.58 -12.35 1.08
C VAL A 86 -5.39 -13.62 0.88
N ASP A 87 -4.77 -14.72 0.43
CA ASP A 87 -5.43 -16.01 0.24
C ASP A 87 -5.96 -16.59 1.56
N ASP A 88 -5.17 -16.47 2.64
CA ASP A 88 -5.59 -16.89 4.00
C ASP A 88 -6.81 -16.12 4.49
N LEU A 89 -6.90 -14.81 4.19
CA LEU A 89 -8.00 -13.95 4.62
C LEU A 89 -9.24 -14.08 3.72
N ASN A 90 -9.05 -14.31 2.43
CA ASN A 90 -10.14 -14.55 1.48
C ASN A 90 -9.75 -15.56 0.40
N PRO A 91 -9.86 -16.87 0.64
CA PRO A 91 -9.47 -17.90 -0.33
C PRO A 91 -10.24 -17.85 -1.66
N SER A 92 -11.39 -17.19 -1.69
CA SER A 92 -12.23 -17.15 -2.89
C SER A 92 -11.69 -16.27 -4.00
N VAL A 93 -10.79 -15.31 -3.69
CA VAL A 93 -10.31 -14.33 -4.68
C VAL A 93 -9.41 -14.93 -5.76
N PHE A 94 -8.68 -16.00 -5.42
CA PHE A 94 -7.79 -16.69 -6.33
C PHE A 94 -8.42 -17.94 -6.97
N CYS A 95 -9.66 -18.32 -6.56
CA CYS A 95 -10.27 -19.55 -7.02
C CYS A 95 -10.42 -19.60 -8.55
N GLN A 96 -9.72 -20.56 -9.18
CA GLN A 96 -9.85 -20.95 -10.59
C GLN A 96 -9.66 -19.80 -11.60
N LYS A 97 -8.78 -18.84 -11.32
CA LYS A 97 -8.54 -17.68 -12.18
C LYS A 97 -7.06 -17.52 -12.51
N ASN A 98 -6.81 -17.03 -13.72
CA ASN A 98 -5.52 -16.45 -14.06
C ASN A 98 -5.64 -14.94 -13.94
N ILE A 99 -4.97 -14.38 -12.95
CA ILE A 99 -5.07 -12.97 -12.63
C ILE A 99 -3.79 -12.27 -13.05
N SER A 100 -3.94 -11.18 -13.80
CA SER A 100 -2.85 -10.27 -14.11
C SER A 100 -2.97 -9.03 -13.26
N PHE A 101 -1.92 -8.74 -12.50
CA PHE A 101 -1.76 -7.55 -11.70
C PHE A 101 -0.74 -6.62 -12.31
N LYS A 102 -1.06 -5.33 -12.39
CA LYS A 102 -0.12 -4.27 -12.74
C LYS A 102 -0.16 -3.18 -11.70
N THR A 103 0.97 -2.88 -11.07
CA THR A 103 1.10 -1.77 -10.14
C THR A 103 1.89 -0.64 -10.77
N PHE A 104 1.46 0.59 -10.52
CA PHE A 104 2.10 1.81 -11.01
C PHE A 104 2.34 2.73 -9.82
N LEU A 105 3.60 2.98 -9.53
CA LEU A 105 3.99 3.88 -8.45
C LEU A 105 4.22 5.28 -9.01
N GLU A 106 3.63 6.30 -8.39
CA GLU A 106 3.71 7.70 -8.86
C GLU A 106 4.83 8.50 -8.17
N PHE A 107 5.60 7.87 -7.29
CA PHE A 107 6.72 8.47 -6.59
C PHE A 107 7.91 7.49 -6.50
N PRO A 108 9.16 7.98 -6.41
CA PRO A 108 10.33 7.13 -6.23
C PRO A 108 10.23 6.30 -4.94
N GLN A 109 10.53 5.01 -5.00
CA GLN A 109 10.40 4.07 -3.87
C GLN A 109 11.14 4.52 -2.60
N ASN A 110 12.24 5.25 -2.77
CA ASN A 110 13.10 5.73 -1.70
C ASN A 110 12.62 7.03 -1.04
N TRP A 111 11.52 7.63 -1.49
CA TRP A 111 10.96 8.83 -0.86
C TRP A 111 10.29 8.57 0.50
N GLY A 112 10.06 7.32 0.86
CA GLY A 112 9.48 6.99 2.16
C GLY A 112 7.98 7.27 2.28
N LEU A 113 7.29 7.45 1.16
CA LEU A 113 5.86 7.78 1.12
C LEU A 113 4.94 6.55 1.25
N GLY A 114 5.46 5.39 1.67
CA GLY A 114 4.64 4.24 2.03
C GLY A 114 4.33 3.27 0.88
N THR A 115 5.32 2.91 0.06
CA THR A 115 5.14 1.94 -1.05
C THR A 115 4.54 0.60 -0.59
N SER A 116 4.95 0.09 0.57
CA SER A 116 4.42 -1.18 1.10
C SER A 116 2.98 -1.05 1.57
N SER A 117 2.66 0.01 2.30
CA SER A 117 1.30 0.25 2.83
C SER A 117 0.30 0.57 1.71
N THR A 118 0.70 1.30 0.67
CA THR A 118 -0.16 1.49 -0.51
C THR A 118 -0.46 0.16 -1.19
N LEU A 119 0.53 -0.74 -1.32
CA LEU A 119 0.32 -2.06 -1.90
C LEU A 119 -0.62 -2.92 -1.05
N VAL A 120 -0.43 -2.95 0.28
CA VAL A 120 -1.33 -3.65 1.21
C VAL A 120 -2.76 -3.13 1.08
N SER A 121 -2.94 -1.79 1.10
CA SER A 121 -4.25 -1.16 0.96
C SER A 121 -4.92 -1.51 -0.37
N LEU A 122 -4.18 -1.51 -1.49
CA LEU A 122 -4.71 -1.85 -2.82
C LEU A 122 -5.16 -3.31 -2.91
N LEU A 123 -4.36 -4.24 -2.37
CA LEU A 123 -4.71 -5.66 -2.36
C LEU A 123 -5.88 -5.94 -1.43
N ALA A 124 -5.96 -5.27 -0.29
CA ALA A 124 -7.10 -5.38 0.62
C ALA A 124 -8.40 -4.88 -0.03
N GLN A 125 -8.36 -3.74 -0.73
CA GLN A 125 -9.51 -3.22 -1.49
C GLN A 125 -9.97 -4.23 -2.55
N TRP A 126 -9.04 -4.78 -3.33
CA TRP A 126 -9.36 -5.76 -4.35
C TRP A 126 -9.95 -7.05 -3.77
N ALA A 127 -9.34 -7.56 -2.72
CA ALA A 127 -9.75 -8.82 -2.10
C ALA A 127 -10.96 -8.67 -1.18
N ASN A 128 -11.43 -7.44 -0.94
CA ASN A 128 -12.50 -7.11 0.01
C ASN A 128 -12.23 -7.69 1.42
N ILE A 129 -11.03 -7.43 1.95
CA ILE A 129 -10.58 -7.83 3.28
C ILE A 129 -10.18 -6.60 4.10
N ASP A 130 -10.04 -6.76 5.41
CA ASP A 130 -9.57 -5.69 6.30
C ASP A 130 -8.07 -5.40 6.02
N PRO A 131 -7.70 -4.15 5.64
CA PRO A 131 -6.32 -3.81 5.37
C PRO A 131 -5.42 -3.84 6.61
N TYR A 132 -5.98 -3.66 7.82
CA TYR A 132 -5.22 -3.75 9.06
C TYR A 132 -4.89 -5.20 9.39
N GLU A 133 -5.82 -6.14 9.20
CA GLU A 133 -5.54 -7.58 9.35
C GLU A 133 -4.48 -8.05 8.34
N LEU A 134 -4.53 -7.55 7.10
CA LEU A 134 -3.50 -7.85 6.10
C LEU A 134 -2.14 -7.24 6.47
N LEU A 135 -2.13 -6.03 7.03
CA LEU A 135 -0.92 -5.37 7.52
C LEU A 135 -0.27 -6.19 8.64
N ASP A 136 -1.03 -6.62 9.62
CA ASP A 136 -0.54 -7.40 10.77
C ASP A 136 0.06 -8.74 10.35
N LYS A 137 -0.54 -9.42 9.37
CA LYS A 137 -0.01 -10.67 8.80
C LYS A 137 1.24 -10.50 7.96
N THR A 138 1.60 -9.26 7.58
CA THR A 138 2.66 -9.01 6.60
C THR A 138 3.81 -8.14 7.13
N PHE A 139 3.53 -6.89 7.44
CA PHE A 139 4.54 -5.90 7.82
C PHE A 139 4.45 -5.48 9.27
N GLY A 140 3.26 -5.58 9.87
CA GLY A 140 2.97 -5.01 11.18
C GLY A 140 3.06 -3.49 11.20
N GLY A 141 3.16 -2.91 12.38
CA GLY A 141 3.28 -1.46 12.57
C GLY A 141 2.02 -0.83 13.15
N SER A 142 1.98 0.49 13.21
CA SER A 142 0.87 1.22 13.85
C SER A 142 -0.40 1.31 13.00
N GLY A 143 -0.32 1.12 11.68
CA GLY A 143 -1.44 1.20 10.75
C GLY A 143 -1.83 2.62 10.28
N TYR A 144 -1.18 3.68 10.74
CA TYR A 144 -1.51 5.05 10.31
C TYR A 144 -1.36 5.25 8.80
N ASP A 145 -0.41 4.56 8.19
CA ASP A 145 -0.15 4.61 6.76
C ASP A 145 -1.24 3.91 5.94
N ILE A 146 -1.87 2.88 6.49
CA ILE A 146 -3.08 2.28 5.93
C ILE A 146 -4.26 3.26 5.98
N ALA A 147 -4.43 3.97 7.12
CA ALA A 147 -5.44 5.01 7.25
C ALA A 147 -5.24 6.13 6.22
N CYS A 148 -4.00 6.58 6.00
CA CYS A 148 -3.66 7.56 4.99
C CYS A 148 -3.92 7.08 3.57
N ALA A 149 -3.69 5.80 3.26
CA ALA A 149 -3.80 5.26 1.92
C ALA A 149 -5.21 5.43 1.31
N THR A 150 -6.24 5.51 2.14
CA THR A 150 -7.65 5.68 1.74
C THR A 150 -8.23 7.05 2.10
N ALA A 151 -7.50 7.89 2.83
CA ALA A 151 -7.95 9.22 3.21
C ALA A 151 -7.81 10.22 2.06
N ASN A 152 -8.74 11.18 1.98
CA ASN A 152 -8.70 12.29 1.01
C ASN A 152 -8.26 13.62 1.65
N GLU A 153 -8.17 13.67 2.98
CA GLU A 153 -7.80 14.83 3.77
C GLU A 153 -6.76 14.43 4.83
N PRO A 154 -6.00 15.38 5.40
CA PRO A 154 -5.15 15.11 6.55
C PRO A 154 -5.93 14.46 7.69
N ILE A 155 -5.29 13.52 8.40
CA ILE A 155 -5.91 12.77 9.48
C ILE A 155 -5.13 12.91 10.78
N ILE A 156 -5.86 12.93 11.89
CA ILE A 156 -5.34 12.61 13.20
C ILE A 156 -5.65 11.14 13.45
N TYR A 157 -4.60 10.35 13.58
CA TYR A 157 -4.66 8.91 13.79
C TYR A 157 -4.24 8.55 15.20
N GLN A 158 -4.92 7.61 15.82
CA GLN A 158 -4.51 6.99 17.08
C GLN A 158 -4.91 5.51 17.07
N ASN A 159 -4.02 4.65 17.53
CA ASN A 159 -4.34 3.27 17.88
C ASN A 159 -4.02 3.05 19.34
N LEU A 160 -5.04 2.91 20.16
CA LEU A 160 -4.89 2.67 21.61
C LEU A 160 -5.63 1.39 21.97
N ASN A 161 -4.90 0.37 22.44
CA ASN A 161 -5.44 -0.94 22.82
C ASN A 161 -6.25 -1.57 21.68
N ASP A 162 -5.70 -1.59 20.48
CA ASP A 162 -6.32 -2.08 19.23
C ASP A 162 -7.61 -1.36 18.82
N GLN A 163 -7.86 -0.19 19.42
CA GLN A 163 -8.94 0.70 19.02
C GLN A 163 -8.40 1.82 18.13
N ILE A 164 -8.62 1.69 16.84
CA ILE A 164 -8.22 2.68 15.85
C ILE A 164 -9.23 3.83 15.83
N GLN A 165 -8.72 5.05 16.01
CA GLN A 165 -9.48 6.28 15.89
C GLN A 165 -8.86 7.13 14.76
N ILE A 166 -9.71 7.59 13.83
CA ILE A 166 -9.31 8.42 12.71
C ILE A 166 -10.25 9.62 12.65
N GLU A 167 -9.67 10.81 12.73
CA GLU A 167 -10.39 12.07 12.62
C GLU A 167 -9.83 12.88 11.45
N ASN A 168 -10.67 13.36 10.55
CA ASN A 168 -10.23 14.27 9.49
C ASN A 168 -9.80 15.62 10.09
N CYS A 169 -8.70 16.16 9.59
CA CYS A 169 -8.13 17.41 10.06
C CYS A 169 -7.95 18.38 8.89
N LYS A 170 -8.31 19.66 9.11
CA LYS A 170 -8.06 20.71 8.14
C LYS A 170 -6.81 21.47 8.50
N LEU A 171 -5.85 21.52 7.60
CA LEU A 171 -4.68 22.37 7.71
C LEU A 171 -5.00 23.74 7.10
N SER A 172 -4.49 24.82 7.70
CA SER A 172 -4.72 26.15 7.14
C SER A 172 -3.97 26.34 5.83
N ALA A 173 -4.57 27.03 4.85
CA ALA A 173 -3.92 27.36 3.60
C ALA A 173 -2.61 28.13 3.80
N GLN A 174 -2.57 29.04 4.79
CA GLN A 174 -1.36 29.77 5.15
C GLN A 174 -0.19 28.83 5.50
N TRP A 175 -0.48 27.69 6.13
CA TRP A 175 0.56 26.71 6.46
C TRP A 175 0.91 25.85 5.26
N THR A 176 -0.09 25.32 4.54
CA THR A 176 0.14 24.41 3.40
C THR A 176 0.85 25.09 2.25
N ASP A 177 0.54 26.35 1.97
CA ASP A 177 1.13 27.10 0.85
C ASP A 177 2.61 27.43 1.06
N HIS A 178 3.10 27.35 2.31
CA HIS A 178 4.49 27.65 2.68
C HIS A 178 5.27 26.43 3.19
N THR A 179 4.68 25.23 3.10
CA THR A 179 5.33 23.99 3.56
C THR A 179 5.78 23.16 2.38
N TYR A 180 7.06 22.75 2.40
CA TYR A 180 7.68 21.98 1.34
C TYR A 180 8.23 20.67 1.90
N PHE A 181 8.03 19.59 1.18
CA PHE A 181 8.69 18.33 1.42
C PHE A 181 10.08 18.35 0.77
N VAL A 182 11.12 18.12 1.57
CA VAL A 182 12.50 18.05 1.08
C VAL A 182 13.00 16.62 1.24
N TYR A 183 13.26 15.97 0.12
CA TYR A 183 13.87 14.64 0.12
C TYR A 183 15.37 14.73 0.40
N LEU A 184 15.83 14.09 1.47
CA LEU A 184 17.22 14.16 1.93
C LEU A 184 18.15 13.17 1.21
N ASN A 185 17.65 12.43 0.22
CA ASN A 185 18.39 11.38 -0.51
C ASN A 185 19.03 10.31 0.41
N GLN A 186 18.45 10.12 1.59
CA GLN A 186 18.89 9.13 2.57
C GLN A 186 17.64 8.43 3.16
N LYS A 187 17.62 7.11 3.09
CA LYS A 187 16.69 6.30 3.88
C LYS A 187 17.46 5.80 5.09
N LYS A 188 17.15 6.33 6.28
CA LYS A 188 17.59 5.70 7.53
C LYS A 188 16.60 4.59 7.85
N ASN A 189 17.10 3.36 7.89
CA ASN A 189 16.37 2.23 8.44
C ASN A 189 16.42 2.31 9.97
#